data_4c1d16ee82d62cadef82fe170e3d2634
#
_entry.id   4c1d16ee82d62cadef82fe170e3d2634
#
_cell.length_a   1.000
_cell.length_b   1.000
_cell.length_c   1.000
_cell.angle_alpha   90.00
_cell.angle_beta   90.00
_cell.angle_gamma   90.00
#
_symmetry.space_group_name_H-M   'P 1'
#
loop_
_entity.id
_entity.type
_entity.pdbx_description
1 polymer ?
#
loop_
_entity_poly.entity_id
_entity_poly.type
_entity_poly.pdbx_seq_one_letter_code
_entity_poly.pdbx_strand_id
1 'polypeptide(L)'
;MTLKPGTLESWRGLIYLAAWTLYAGYYFCRKDMGEAVGGSHFAVSLACFGLTYAVGQIVGGALADQYGPRRTALAGAAISIFCTLLLTWFSQPAPELLLQLGNGLGQGFGWPSLLKLIGAFFGRDERDRVLGWWSSSYILCGLLATSMTAWLVVHTGFAVHSGFQSAYLVSSAILLCATVFFYAITWRVPDPLSASNPELSTGRWVMRTNAAAQVHGWKVLLRNRSIQIISGMYFFLKMTRYTLLFWLPHYLISSFAYSVHQAEHTASYFELCGFLGPIAVGYATQRWFRNRRMALGATMLFTLAFVCLLHPVLAESGWFGMVVSISLMGILIHGADLLMSGMAVLDAVPEQLHGRAVGLVNGFGSIGMVISPLLATIFVARLGWNQLFDLFVFFALAGGSICAVGAQLRPPSAPPLNRSVLVTEQQPI
;
A
#
# COMPACT_ATOMS: atom_id res chain seq x y z
N MET A 1 13.41 0.60 34.62
CA MET A 1 13.54 -0.86 34.42
C MET A 1 14.19 -1.06 33.06
N THR A 2 15.51 -1.14 33.01
CA THR A 2 16.28 -1.32 31.77
C THR A 2 16.09 -2.72 31.26
N LEU A 3 15.41 -2.86 30.14
CA LEU A 3 15.19 -4.17 29.50
C LEU A 3 16.52 -4.76 29.03
N LYS A 4 16.76 -6.02 29.37
CA LYS A 4 17.92 -6.77 28.87
C LYS A 4 17.89 -6.81 27.33
N PRO A 5 19.05 -6.69 26.63
CA PRO A 5 19.10 -6.69 25.14
C PRO A 5 18.39 -7.86 24.44
N GLY A 6 18.25 -9.01 25.07
CA GLY A 6 17.57 -10.18 24.51
C GLY A 6 16.04 -10.13 24.46
N THR A 7 15.39 -9.14 25.10
CA THR A 7 13.91 -9.08 25.15
C THR A 7 13.27 -8.45 23.91
N LEU A 8 13.94 -7.57 23.18
CA LEU A 8 13.40 -6.97 21.96
C LEU A 8 13.40 -7.96 20.79
N GLU A 9 14.41 -8.82 20.67
CA GLU A 9 14.49 -9.81 19.61
C GLU A 9 13.38 -10.87 19.72
N SER A 10 13.00 -11.26 20.93
CA SER A 10 11.90 -12.21 21.14
C SER A 10 10.53 -11.69 20.70
N TRP A 11 10.34 -10.37 20.64
CA TRP A 11 9.07 -9.76 20.23
C TRP A 11 8.97 -9.47 18.72
N ARG A 12 10.09 -9.47 17.99
CA ARG A 12 10.12 -9.13 16.55
C ARG A 12 9.17 -9.98 15.72
N GLY A 13 9.20 -11.30 15.92
CA GLY A 13 8.30 -12.22 15.21
C GLY A 13 6.82 -11.97 15.49
N LEU A 14 6.47 -11.68 16.74
CA LEU A 14 5.10 -11.40 17.14
C LEU A 14 4.62 -10.03 16.60
N ILE A 15 5.47 -9.01 16.61
CA ILE A 15 5.17 -7.70 16.01
C ILE A 15 4.97 -7.82 14.48
N TYR A 16 5.85 -8.59 13.83
CA TYR A 16 5.70 -8.89 12.41
C TYR A 16 4.35 -9.56 12.11
N LEU A 17 4.03 -10.64 12.86
CA LEU A 17 2.78 -11.38 12.68
C LEU A 17 1.56 -10.48 12.96
N ALA A 18 1.60 -9.68 14.03
CA ALA A 18 0.52 -8.77 14.37
C ALA A 18 0.31 -7.69 13.28
N ALA A 19 1.39 -7.09 12.78
CA ALA A 19 1.33 -6.12 11.68
C ALA A 19 0.85 -6.77 10.37
N TRP A 20 1.29 -8.00 10.09
CA TRP A 20 0.85 -8.78 8.93
C TRP A 20 -0.64 -9.08 9.01
N THR A 21 -1.12 -9.60 10.13
CA THR A 21 -2.53 -9.95 10.35
C THR A 21 -3.44 -8.72 10.27
N LEU A 22 -3.03 -7.59 10.88
CA LEU A 22 -3.81 -6.36 10.82
C LEU A 22 -3.92 -5.85 9.38
N TYR A 23 -2.82 -5.87 8.62
CA TYR A 23 -2.85 -5.38 7.25
C TYR A 23 -3.61 -6.31 6.30
N ALA A 24 -3.53 -7.61 6.54
CA ALA A 24 -4.39 -8.60 5.89
C ALA A 24 -5.88 -8.30 6.14
N GLY A 25 -6.26 -8.04 7.40
CA GLY A 25 -7.62 -7.66 7.76
C GLY A 25 -8.14 -6.42 7.02
N TYR A 26 -7.31 -5.40 6.83
CA TYR A 26 -7.68 -4.23 6.03
C TYR A 26 -8.07 -4.60 4.59
N TYR A 27 -7.41 -5.61 3.99
CA TYR A 27 -7.70 -6.01 2.62
C TYR A 27 -9.04 -6.72 2.47
N PHE A 28 -9.52 -7.40 3.50
CA PHE A 28 -10.88 -7.94 3.49
C PHE A 28 -11.93 -6.81 3.39
N CYS A 29 -11.81 -5.75 4.19
CA CYS A 29 -12.71 -4.59 4.11
C CYS A 29 -12.51 -3.70 2.88
N ARG A 30 -11.51 -3.97 2.03
CA ARG A 30 -11.24 -3.23 0.79
C ARG A 30 -11.80 -3.91 -0.44
N LYS A 31 -11.71 -5.23 -0.50
CA LYS A 31 -12.06 -6.01 -1.70
C LYS A 31 -13.56 -6.28 -1.81
N ASP A 32 -14.32 -6.13 -0.74
CA ASP A 32 -15.78 -6.28 -0.74
C ASP A 32 -16.51 -5.29 -1.67
N MET A 33 -15.88 -4.16 -2.01
CA MET A 33 -16.45 -3.17 -2.91
C MET A 33 -16.57 -3.64 -4.36
N GLY A 34 -15.72 -4.57 -4.81
CA GLY A 34 -15.56 -4.91 -6.23
C GLY A 34 -16.78 -5.54 -6.86
N GLU A 35 -17.61 -6.23 -6.09
CA GLU A 35 -18.71 -7.06 -6.60
C GLU A 35 -20.08 -6.54 -6.15
N ALA A 36 -20.15 -5.71 -5.10
CA ALA A 36 -21.40 -5.29 -4.50
C ALA A 36 -22.21 -4.30 -5.35
N VAL A 37 -21.55 -3.49 -6.17
CA VAL A 37 -22.16 -2.36 -6.88
C VAL A 37 -21.87 -2.44 -8.37
N GLY A 38 -22.75 -3.10 -9.11
CA GLY A 38 -22.66 -3.11 -10.58
C GLY A 38 -22.92 -1.73 -11.20
N GLY A 39 -22.21 -1.42 -12.31
CA GLY A 39 -22.49 -0.25 -13.13
C GLY A 39 -21.84 1.07 -12.65
N SER A 40 -22.49 2.21 -12.93
CA SER A 40 -21.96 3.56 -12.69
C SER A 40 -21.71 3.86 -11.20
N HIS A 41 -22.49 3.29 -10.31
CA HIS A 41 -22.34 3.46 -8.85
C HIS A 41 -21.03 2.87 -8.33
N PHE A 42 -20.58 1.73 -8.84
CA PHE A 42 -19.30 1.12 -8.46
C PHE A 42 -18.12 2.06 -8.73
N ALA A 43 -18.06 2.65 -9.92
CA ALA A 43 -16.98 3.56 -10.28
C ALA A 43 -16.93 4.79 -9.36
N VAL A 44 -18.10 5.34 -8.99
CA VAL A 44 -18.20 6.48 -8.07
C VAL A 44 -17.78 6.09 -6.66
N SER A 45 -18.24 4.95 -6.16
CA SER A 45 -17.88 4.41 -4.84
C SER A 45 -16.38 4.17 -4.71
N LEU A 46 -15.78 3.55 -5.74
CA LEU A 46 -14.34 3.32 -5.82
C LEU A 46 -13.54 4.63 -5.88
N ALA A 47 -14.03 5.63 -6.63
CA ALA A 47 -13.37 6.94 -6.71
C ALA A 47 -13.45 7.69 -5.36
N CYS A 48 -14.60 7.66 -4.68
CA CYS A 48 -14.78 8.23 -3.35
C CYS A 48 -13.84 7.58 -2.33
N PHE A 49 -13.80 6.25 -2.27
CA PHE A 49 -12.85 5.51 -1.46
C PHE A 49 -11.41 5.88 -1.79
N GLY A 50 -11.02 5.87 -3.07
CA GLY A 50 -9.66 6.15 -3.52
C GLY A 50 -9.20 7.57 -3.16
N LEU A 51 -10.09 8.55 -3.27
CA LEU A 51 -9.79 9.95 -2.92
C LEU A 51 -9.50 10.09 -1.43
N THR A 52 -10.38 9.57 -0.58
CA THR A 52 -10.18 9.65 0.89
C THR A 52 -9.06 8.74 1.36
N TYR A 53 -8.80 7.63 0.69
CA TYR A 53 -7.63 6.81 0.93
C TYR A 53 -6.32 7.57 0.65
N ALA A 54 -6.25 8.35 -0.44
CA ALA A 54 -5.08 9.19 -0.73
C ALA A 54 -4.84 10.23 0.36
N VAL A 55 -5.91 10.92 0.80
CA VAL A 55 -5.85 11.87 1.92
C VAL A 55 -5.47 11.16 3.22
N GLY A 56 -6.08 10.01 3.48
CA GLY A 56 -5.81 9.16 4.64
C GLY A 56 -4.35 8.73 4.75
N GLN A 57 -3.70 8.42 3.63
CA GLN A 57 -2.26 8.09 3.60
C GLN A 57 -1.41 9.26 4.13
N ILE A 58 -1.68 10.47 3.66
CA ILE A 58 -0.94 11.68 4.07
C ILE A 58 -1.21 12.01 5.55
N VAL A 59 -2.47 12.01 5.94
CA VAL A 59 -2.90 12.30 7.32
C VAL A 59 -2.40 11.21 8.27
N GLY A 60 -2.60 9.94 7.93
CA GLY A 60 -2.16 8.80 8.72
C GLY A 60 -0.65 8.76 8.90
N GLY A 61 0.12 9.12 7.87
CA GLY A 61 1.56 9.27 7.96
C GLY A 61 1.98 10.36 8.96
N ALA A 62 1.32 11.52 8.93
CA ALA A 62 1.56 12.59 9.89
C ALA A 62 1.18 12.19 11.32
N LEU A 63 0.02 11.55 11.50
CA LEU A 63 -0.42 11.05 12.80
C LEU A 63 0.48 9.94 13.34
N ALA A 64 1.02 9.06 12.48
CA ALA A 64 1.97 8.03 12.88
C ALA A 64 3.31 8.62 13.37
N ASP A 65 3.73 9.75 12.81
CA ASP A 65 4.90 10.47 13.31
C ASP A 65 4.62 11.22 14.61
N GLN A 66 3.43 11.73 14.80
CA GLN A 66 3.05 12.57 15.95
C GLN A 66 2.59 11.74 17.16
N TYR A 67 1.69 10.78 16.96
CA TYR A 67 1.03 10.02 18.02
C TYR A 67 1.53 8.56 18.11
N GLY A 68 2.43 8.18 17.21
CA GLY A 68 3.00 6.85 17.13
C GLY A 68 2.25 5.90 16.20
N PRO A 69 2.98 4.95 15.57
CA PRO A 69 2.43 4.09 14.53
C PRO A 69 1.34 3.13 15.03
N ARG A 70 1.43 2.64 16.28
CA ARG A 70 0.46 1.72 16.87
C ARG A 70 -0.92 2.34 17.01
N ARG A 71 -0.99 3.54 17.61
CA ARG A 71 -2.26 4.25 17.85
C ARG A 71 -2.91 4.65 16.54
N THR A 72 -2.11 5.11 15.58
CA THR A 72 -2.62 5.51 14.27
C THR A 72 -3.17 4.32 13.48
N ALA A 73 -2.47 3.16 13.49
CA ALA A 73 -2.97 1.95 12.86
C ALA A 73 -4.31 1.49 13.48
N LEU A 74 -4.41 1.50 14.82
CA LEU A 74 -5.64 1.14 15.55
C LEU A 74 -6.79 2.11 15.25
N ALA A 75 -6.54 3.42 15.19
CA ALA A 75 -7.54 4.41 14.84
C ALA A 75 -8.07 4.19 13.42
N GLY A 76 -7.18 3.94 12.45
CA GLY A 76 -7.57 3.62 11.09
C GLY A 76 -8.41 2.35 11.00
N ALA A 77 -8.00 1.29 11.73
CA ALA A 77 -8.76 0.04 11.80
C ALA A 77 -10.17 0.25 12.40
N ALA A 78 -10.28 1.02 13.48
CA ALA A 78 -11.56 1.32 14.11
C ALA A 78 -12.51 2.06 13.16
N ILE A 79 -12.02 3.06 12.43
CA ILE A 79 -12.81 3.78 11.42
C ILE A 79 -13.26 2.82 10.31
N SER A 80 -12.35 1.99 9.79
CA SER A 80 -12.65 1.04 8.72
C SER A 80 -13.67 -0.01 9.18
N ILE A 81 -13.51 -0.61 10.38
CA ILE A 81 -14.47 -1.55 10.96
C ILE A 81 -15.84 -0.91 11.09
N PHE A 82 -15.92 0.29 11.67
CA PHE A 82 -17.17 1.00 11.87
C PHE A 82 -17.90 1.25 10.55
N CYS A 83 -17.20 1.78 9.56
CA CYS A 83 -17.79 2.05 8.25
C CYS A 83 -18.21 0.76 7.53
N THR A 84 -17.36 -0.26 7.48
CA THR A 84 -17.68 -1.54 6.82
C THR A 84 -18.82 -2.26 7.53
N LEU A 85 -18.88 -2.22 8.86
CA LEU A 85 -19.96 -2.80 9.62
C LEU A 85 -21.30 -2.10 9.32
N LEU A 86 -21.32 -0.78 9.23
CA LEU A 86 -22.53 -0.03 8.88
C LEU A 86 -23.01 -0.29 7.45
N LEU A 87 -22.11 -0.59 6.50
CA LEU A 87 -22.47 -0.99 5.14
C LEU A 87 -23.34 -2.26 5.11
N THR A 88 -23.33 -3.07 6.18
CA THR A 88 -24.21 -4.22 6.33
C THR A 88 -25.70 -3.81 6.35
N TRP A 89 -26.03 -2.64 6.85
CA TRP A 89 -27.41 -2.17 6.99
C TRP A 89 -27.78 -1.04 6.02
N PHE A 90 -26.81 -0.30 5.52
CA PHE A 90 -27.03 0.88 4.67
C PHE A 90 -26.56 0.61 3.23
N SER A 91 -27.41 -0.01 2.44
CA SER A 91 -27.17 -0.33 1.02
C SER A 91 -27.69 0.75 0.05
N GLN A 92 -28.24 1.85 0.56
CA GLN A 92 -28.70 2.96 -0.29
C GLN A 92 -27.52 3.78 -0.80
N PRO A 93 -27.58 4.36 -2.02
CA PRO A 93 -26.43 5.01 -2.65
C PRO A 93 -25.77 6.12 -1.82
N ALA A 94 -26.54 7.02 -1.21
CA ALA A 94 -25.97 8.15 -0.49
C ALA A 94 -25.27 7.76 0.83
N PRO A 95 -25.89 6.96 1.74
CA PRO A 95 -25.19 6.42 2.90
C PRO A 95 -23.99 5.56 2.54
N GLU A 96 -24.08 4.73 1.50
CA GLU A 96 -22.97 3.90 1.03
C GLU A 96 -21.76 4.75 0.65
N LEU A 97 -21.93 5.79 -0.17
CA LEU A 97 -20.85 6.69 -0.56
C LEU A 97 -20.19 7.35 0.65
N LEU A 98 -20.98 7.81 1.62
CA LEU A 98 -20.45 8.41 2.85
C LEU A 98 -19.63 7.42 3.67
N LEU A 99 -20.10 6.18 3.79
CA LEU A 99 -19.39 5.13 4.51
C LEU A 99 -18.12 4.69 3.78
N GLN A 100 -18.13 4.68 2.44
CA GLN A 100 -16.92 4.40 1.65
C GLN A 100 -15.89 5.53 1.75
N LEU A 101 -16.30 6.79 1.86
CA LEU A 101 -15.39 7.90 2.17
C LEU A 101 -14.72 7.68 3.53
N GLY A 102 -15.49 7.30 4.56
CA GLY A 102 -14.96 6.98 5.89
C GLY A 102 -14.01 5.77 5.87
N ASN A 103 -14.41 4.69 5.20
CA ASN A 103 -13.60 3.48 5.06
C ASN A 103 -12.27 3.79 4.37
N GLY A 104 -12.29 4.53 3.24
CA GLY A 104 -11.08 4.95 2.54
C GLY A 104 -10.12 5.74 3.43
N LEU A 105 -10.65 6.71 4.19
CA LEU A 105 -9.86 7.49 5.14
C LEU A 105 -9.18 6.59 6.20
N GLY A 106 -9.95 5.69 6.84
CA GLY A 106 -9.44 4.78 7.87
C GLY A 106 -8.39 3.81 7.32
N GLN A 107 -8.63 3.24 6.16
CA GLN A 107 -7.67 2.35 5.51
C GLN A 107 -6.37 3.05 5.10
N GLY A 108 -6.44 4.34 4.76
CA GLY A 108 -5.27 5.15 4.47
C GLY A 108 -4.25 5.21 5.60
N PHE A 109 -4.69 5.08 6.86
CA PHE A 109 -3.79 5.10 8.03
C PHE A 109 -2.94 3.83 8.16
N GLY A 110 -3.36 2.71 7.56
CA GLY A 110 -2.72 1.40 7.75
C GLY A 110 -1.29 1.35 7.23
N TRP A 111 -1.08 1.63 5.93
CA TRP A 111 0.23 1.47 5.29
C TRP A 111 1.35 2.30 5.93
N PRO A 112 1.23 3.64 6.07
CA PRO A 112 2.33 4.43 6.62
C PRO A 112 2.63 4.09 8.07
N SER A 113 1.59 3.75 8.85
CA SER A 113 1.76 3.37 10.25
C SER A 113 2.47 2.04 10.41
N LEU A 114 2.03 0.99 9.71
CA LEU A 114 2.60 -0.34 9.85
C LEU A 114 4.00 -0.41 9.24
N LEU A 115 4.25 0.30 8.15
CA LEU A 115 5.58 0.37 7.56
C LEU A 115 6.59 1.08 8.50
N LYS A 116 6.17 2.17 9.15
CA LYS A 116 6.96 2.83 10.18
C LYS A 116 7.21 1.91 11.38
N LEU A 117 6.20 1.15 11.80
CA LEU A 117 6.33 0.18 12.89
C LEU A 117 7.37 -0.90 12.55
N ILE A 118 7.26 -1.52 11.38
CA ILE A 118 8.22 -2.55 10.92
C ILE A 118 9.62 -1.94 10.80
N GLY A 119 9.73 -0.74 10.24
CA GLY A 119 11.01 -0.03 10.11
C GLY A 119 11.72 0.24 11.43
N ALA A 120 10.96 0.41 12.52
CA ALA A 120 11.50 0.63 13.86
C ALA A 120 11.99 -0.66 14.55
N PHE A 121 11.42 -1.83 14.21
CA PHE A 121 11.81 -3.11 14.81
C PHE A 121 12.87 -3.87 14.02
N PHE A 122 12.98 -3.62 12.72
CA PHE A 122 13.89 -4.35 11.84
C PHE A 122 14.93 -3.40 11.25
N GLY A 123 16.20 -3.71 11.53
CA GLY A 123 17.33 -2.96 11.01
C GLY A 123 17.41 -2.99 9.49
N ARG A 124 18.15 -2.05 8.91
CA ARG A 124 18.31 -1.90 7.45
C ARG A 124 18.78 -3.18 6.76
N ASP A 125 19.55 -4.02 7.47
CA ASP A 125 20.14 -5.23 6.92
C ASP A 125 19.16 -6.37 6.68
N GLU A 126 18.06 -6.41 7.44
CA GLU A 126 17.02 -7.45 7.35
C GLU A 126 15.67 -6.92 6.89
N ARG A 127 15.43 -5.61 7.05
CA ARG A 127 14.15 -4.95 6.80
C ARG A 127 13.60 -5.22 5.41
N ASP A 128 14.44 -5.22 4.39
CA ASP A 128 14.00 -5.40 3.02
C ASP A 128 13.43 -6.81 2.77
N ARG A 129 14.05 -7.85 3.34
CA ARG A 129 13.49 -9.21 3.30
C ARG A 129 12.19 -9.30 4.07
N VAL A 130 12.15 -8.71 5.26
CA VAL A 130 10.96 -8.69 6.11
C VAL A 130 9.80 -8.02 5.39
N LEU A 131 10.02 -6.87 4.77
CA LEU A 131 9.02 -6.17 3.98
C LEU A 131 8.60 -6.96 2.73
N GLY A 132 9.54 -7.65 2.08
CA GLY A 132 9.26 -8.54 0.97
C GLY A 132 8.24 -9.62 1.33
N TRP A 133 8.45 -10.35 2.42
CA TRP A 133 7.51 -11.34 2.93
C TRP A 133 6.23 -10.73 3.49
N TRP A 134 6.34 -9.56 4.15
CA TRP A 134 5.18 -8.85 4.67
C TRP A 134 4.18 -8.45 3.58
N SER A 135 4.64 -8.23 2.36
CA SER A 135 3.76 -7.90 1.22
C SER A 135 2.74 -8.98 0.90
N SER A 136 2.97 -10.24 1.30
CA SER A 136 1.98 -11.30 1.19
C SER A 136 0.67 -10.97 1.93
N SER A 137 0.73 -10.15 2.99
CA SER A 137 -0.44 -9.71 3.76
C SER A 137 -1.48 -8.96 2.92
N TYR A 138 -1.06 -8.28 1.88
CA TYR A 138 -1.98 -7.52 1.04
C TYR A 138 -2.20 -8.14 -0.34
N ILE A 139 -1.23 -8.86 -0.88
CA ILE A 139 -1.36 -9.47 -2.20
C ILE A 139 -2.19 -10.76 -2.09
N LEU A 140 -1.72 -11.73 -1.30
CA LEU A 140 -2.42 -13.02 -1.15
C LEU A 140 -3.75 -12.87 -0.39
N CYS A 141 -3.79 -12.04 0.66
CA CYS A 141 -5.03 -11.81 1.38
C CYS A 141 -6.02 -10.96 0.59
N GLY A 142 -5.56 -10.12 -0.35
CA GLY A 142 -6.42 -9.47 -1.33
C GLY A 142 -7.12 -10.48 -2.23
N LEU A 143 -6.39 -11.47 -2.75
CA LEU A 143 -6.95 -12.56 -3.54
C LEU A 143 -7.94 -13.41 -2.72
N LEU A 144 -7.56 -13.77 -1.48
CA LEU A 144 -8.44 -14.51 -0.58
C LEU A 144 -9.72 -13.74 -0.25
N ALA A 145 -9.63 -12.43 -0.02
CA ALA A 145 -10.78 -11.58 0.26
C ALA A 145 -11.76 -11.56 -0.92
N THR A 146 -11.26 -11.37 -2.15
CA THR A 146 -12.10 -11.44 -3.36
C THR A 146 -12.79 -12.79 -3.49
N SER A 147 -12.04 -13.90 -3.34
CA SER A 147 -12.59 -15.25 -3.41
C SER A 147 -13.62 -15.53 -2.31
N MET A 148 -13.38 -15.03 -1.09
CA MET A 148 -14.32 -15.15 0.03
C MET A 148 -15.61 -14.36 -0.25
N THR A 149 -15.50 -13.14 -0.74
CA THR A 149 -16.66 -12.31 -1.07
C THR A 149 -17.51 -12.99 -2.16
N ALA A 150 -16.91 -13.46 -3.24
CA ALA A 150 -17.59 -14.19 -4.30
C ALA A 150 -18.31 -15.45 -3.76
N TRP A 151 -17.64 -16.21 -2.89
CA TRP A 151 -18.23 -17.40 -2.27
C TRP A 151 -19.42 -17.05 -1.36
N LEU A 152 -19.29 -16.02 -0.53
CA LEU A 152 -20.36 -15.57 0.35
C LEU A 152 -21.58 -15.09 -0.43
N VAL A 153 -21.39 -14.32 -1.50
CA VAL A 153 -22.47 -13.84 -2.36
C VAL A 153 -23.30 -14.99 -2.93
N VAL A 154 -22.65 -16.08 -3.33
CA VAL A 154 -23.33 -17.22 -3.95
C VAL A 154 -24.00 -18.15 -2.92
N HIS A 155 -23.36 -18.37 -1.76
CA HIS A 155 -23.77 -19.44 -0.85
C HIS A 155 -24.50 -18.96 0.42
N THR A 156 -24.42 -17.68 0.78
CA THR A 156 -25.07 -17.17 1.99
C THR A 156 -26.25 -16.27 1.65
N GLY A 157 -27.36 -16.89 1.26
CA GLY A 157 -28.68 -16.28 1.39
C GLY A 157 -29.13 -16.36 2.86
N PHE A 158 -28.47 -15.69 3.81
CA PHE A 158 -29.05 -15.53 5.14
C PHE A 158 -30.40 -14.81 5.00
N ALA A 159 -31.45 -15.35 5.59
CA ALA A 159 -32.86 -14.96 5.42
C ALA A 159 -33.19 -13.47 5.66
N VAL A 160 -32.24 -12.65 6.05
CA VAL A 160 -32.39 -11.21 6.38
C VAL A 160 -31.42 -10.32 5.58
N HIS A 161 -30.32 -10.88 4.99
CA HIS A 161 -29.27 -10.06 4.37
C HIS A 161 -28.92 -10.60 2.98
N SER A 162 -28.66 -9.70 2.03
CA SER A 162 -28.09 -10.07 0.72
C SER A 162 -26.67 -10.65 0.89
N GLY A 163 -26.18 -11.40 -0.08
CA GLY A 163 -24.82 -11.99 -0.03
C GLY A 163 -23.72 -10.94 0.22
N PHE A 164 -23.87 -9.71 -0.28
CA PHE A 164 -22.94 -8.58 -0.05
C PHE A 164 -22.95 -8.09 1.38
N GLN A 165 -24.11 -8.01 2.00
CA GLN A 165 -24.22 -7.63 3.41
C GLN A 165 -23.52 -8.65 4.31
N SER A 166 -23.61 -9.94 3.96
CA SER A 166 -22.83 -10.99 4.65
C SER A 166 -21.33 -10.82 4.46
N ALA A 167 -20.86 -10.41 3.28
CA ALA A 167 -19.46 -10.12 3.03
C ALA A 167 -18.94 -8.96 3.89
N TYR A 168 -19.67 -7.85 3.97
CA TYR A 168 -19.30 -6.71 4.83
C TYR A 168 -19.24 -7.10 6.33
N LEU A 169 -20.19 -7.91 6.79
CA LEU A 169 -20.22 -8.40 8.18
C LEU A 169 -18.99 -9.28 8.48
N VAL A 170 -18.71 -10.26 7.61
CA VAL A 170 -17.58 -11.18 7.79
C VAL A 170 -16.24 -10.43 7.72
N SER A 171 -16.08 -9.52 6.76
CA SER A 171 -14.86 -8.73 6.60
C SER A 171 -14.62 -7.80 7.80
N SER A 172 -15.66 -7.14 8.30
CA SER A 172 -15.55 -6.32 9.51
C SER A 172 -15.17 -7.14 10.75
N ALA A 173 -15.73 -8.36 10.88
CA ALA A 173 -15.37 -9.28 11.97
C ALA A 173 -13.91 -9.76 11.87
N ILE A 174 -13.43 -10.09 10.67
CA ILE A 174 -12.02 -10.46 10.44
C ILE A 174 -11.09 -9.29 10.83
N LEU A 175 -11.39 -8.06 10.37
CA LEU A 175 -10.57 -6.90 10.73
C LEU A 175 -10.65 -6.60 12.23
N LEU A 176 -11.79 -6.79 12.88
CA LEU A 176 -11.93 -6.64 14.33
C LEU A 176 -11.05 -7.64 15.08
N CYS A 177 -11.10 -8.92 14.73
CA CYS A 177 -10.25 -9.95 15.33
C CYS A 177 -8.75 -9.63 15.13
N ALA A 178 -8.37 -9.22 13.92
CA ALA A 178 -7.00 -8.79 13.61
C ALA A 178 -6.57 -7.57 14.44
N THR A 179 -7.49 -6.61 14.64
CA THR A 179 -7.25 -5.40 15.44
C THR A 179 -7.07 -5.73 16.92
N VAL A 180 -7.90 -6.60 17.47
CA VAL A 180 -7.78 -7.07 18.86
C VAL A 180 -6.46 -7.82 19.06
N PHE A 181 -6.10 -8.71 18.13
CA PHE A 181 -4.82 -9.43 18.16
C PHE A 181 -3.63 -8.45 18.11
N PHE A 182 -3.65 -7.49 17.18
CA PHE A 182 -2.61 -6.46 17.06
C PHE A 182 -2.50 -5.63 18.35
N TYR A 183 -3.63 -5.21 18.92
CA TYR A 183 -3.65 -4.47 20.19
C TYR A 183 -3.05 -5.30 21.31
N ALA A 184 -3.49 -6.55 21.49
CA ALA A 184 -3.04 -7.42 22.57
C ALA A 184 -1.51 -7.68 22.54
N ILE A 185 -0.94 -7.83 21.34
CA ILE A 185 0.51 -8.00 21.18
C ILE A 185 1.24 -6.68 21.39
N THR A 186 0.83 -5.62 20.69
CA THR A 186 1.58 -4.35 20.69
C THR A 186 1.51 -3.60 22.00
N TRP A 187 0.45 -3.79 22.81
CA TRP A 187 0.33 -3.21 24.15
C TRP A 187 1.40 -3.70 25.12
N ARG A 188 1.83 -4.97 24.97
CA ARG A 188 2.81 -5.62 25.86
C ARG A 188 4.27 -5.31 25.47
N VAL A 189 4.49 -4.83 24.26
CA VAL A 189 5.83 -4.63 23.72
C VAL A 189 6.30 -3.21 24.03
N PRO A 190 7.47 -3.04 24.63
CA PRO A 190 8.09 -1.72 24.77
C PRO A 190 8.32 -1.07 23.42
N ASP A 191 8.26 0.25 23.41
CA ASP A 191 8.54 0.99 22.19
C ASP A 191 10.05 1.05 21.93
N PRO A 192 10.54 0.61 20.76
CA PRO A 192 11.96 0.68 20.44
C PRO A 192 12.49 2.11 20.38
N LEU A 193 11.65 3.08 20.03
CA LEU A 193 12.02 4.50 20.02
C LEU A 193 12.18 5.08 21.43
N SER A 194 11.50 4.52 22.43
CA SER A 194 11.68 4.91 23.83
C SER A 194 12.91 4.28 24.47
N ALA A 195 13.35 3.13 23.96
CA ALA A 195 14.54 2.43 24.46
C ALA A 195 15.85 3.13 24.08
N SER A 196 15.86 3.85 22.96
CA SER A 196 17.01 4.64 22.50
C SER A 196 17.13 6.04 23.12
N ASN A 197 16.11 6.48 23.85
CA ASN A 197 16.09 7.80 24.50
C ASN A 197 15.44 7.70 25.88
N PRO A 198 16.23 7.59 26.99
CA PRO A 198 15.73 7.40 28.36
C PRO A 198 14.73 8.48 28.83
N GLU A 199 14.82 9.68 28.30
CA GLU A 199 13.90 10.79 28.63
C GLU A 199 12.48 10.55 28.07
N LEU A 200 12.33 9.69 27.06
CA LEU A 200 11.04 9.28 26.50
C LEU A 200 10.41 8.07 27.22
N SER A 201 11.14 7.46 28.16
CA SER A 201 10.73 6.23 28.87
C SER A 201 9.60 6.42 29.90
N THR A 202 9.17 7.66 30.14
CA THR A 202 8.13 7.98 31.13
C THR A 202 6.70 7.75 30.64
N GLY A 203 6.46 6.81 29.71
CA GLY A 203 5.11 6.34 29.36
C GLY A 203 4.18 7.36 28.70
N ARG A 204 4.56 8.60 28.57
CA ARG A 204 3.85 9.64 27.83
C ARG A 204 4.50 9.86 26.48
N TRP A 205 3.94 9.26 25.44
CA TRP A 205 4.13 9.66 24.05
C TRP A 205 3.65 11.11 23.85
N VAL A 206 4.35 12.05 24.42
CA VAL A 206 4.15 13.45 24.16
C VAL A 206 5.40 13.94 23.43
N MET A 207 5.55 13.56 22.17
CA MET A 207 6.17 14.50 21.27
C MET A 207 5.21 15.69 21.19
N ARG A 208 5.35 16.64 22.08
CA ARG A 208 4.93 18.02 21.85
C ARG A 208 5.77 18.53 20.68
N THR A 209 5.47 18.05 19.46
CA THR A 209 6.01 18.66 18.27
C THR A 209 5.35 20.02 18.18
N ASN A 210 6.09 21.04 18.51
CA ASN A 210 5.76 22.44 18.26
C ASN A 210 5.19 22.52 16.84
N ALA A 211 4.13 23.26 16.59
CA ALA A 211 3.54 23.43 15.25
C ALA A 211 4.62 23.83 14.22
N ALA A 212 5.61 24.60 14.64
CA ALA A 212 6.78 24.97 13.85
C ALA A 212 7.62 23.75 13.41
N ALA A 213 7.84 22.76 14.28
CA ALA A 213 8.57 21.54 13.93
C ALA A 213 7.79 20.64 12.96
N GLN A 214 6.46 20.64 13.05
CA GLN A 214 5.61 19.92 12.10
C GLN A 214 5.66 20.56 10.70
N VAL A 215 5.53 21.88 10.61
CA VAL A 215 5.63 22.61 9.34
C VAL A 215 7.03 22.44 8.74
N HIS A 216 8.07 22.46 9.57
CA HIS A 216 9.45 22.22 9.12
C HIS A 216 9.60 20.83 8.51
N GLY A 217 9.05 19.78 9.13
CA GLY A 217 9.08 18.42 8.61
C GLY A 217 8.47 18.29 7.21
N TRP A 218 7.33 18.92 6.94
CA TRP A 218 6.72 18.94 5.61
C TRP A 218 7.58 19.71 4.59
N LYS A 219 8.17 20.85 4.97
CA LYS A 219 9.08 21.60 4.08
C LYS A 219 10.31 20.77 3.70
N VAL A 220 10.87 20.02 4.65
CA VAL A 220 12.00 19.11 4.40
C VAL A 220 11.61 18.03 3.40
N LEU A 221 10.46 17.38 3.58
CA LEU A 221 9.98 16.32 2.69
C LEU A 221 9.71 16.83 1.28
N LEU A 222 8.97 17.93 1.14
CA LEU A 222 8.62 18.51 -0.15
C LEU A 222 9.84 19.02 -0.93
N ARG A 223 10.94 19.36 -0.26
CA ARG A 223 12.21 19.74 -0.88
C ARG A 223 13.16 18.56 -1.09
N ASN A 224 12.85 17.39 -0.54
CA ASN A 224 13.68 16.20 -0.71
C ASN A 224 13.52 15.65 -2.13
N ARG A 225 14.59 15.76 -2.92
CA ARG A 225 14.60 15.34 -4.32
C ARG A 225 14.31 13.84 -4.51
N SER A 226 14.80 12.99 -3.59
CA SER A 226 14.51 11.56 -3.63
C SER A 226 13.01 11.29 -3.43
N ILE A 227 12.36 11.98 -2.50
CA ILE A 227 10.91 11.85 -2.26
C ILE A 227 10.12 12.33 -3.48
N GLN A 228 10.51 13.43 -4.12
CA GLN A 228 9.85 13.93 -5.33
C GLN A 228 9.94 12.91 -6.48
N ILE A 229 11.14 12.34 -6.70
CA ILE A 229 11.39 11.32 -7.74
C ILE A 229 10.56 10.05 -7.45
N ILE A 230 10.60 9.54 -6.22
CA ILE A 230 9.83 8.36 -5.83
C ILE A 230 8.33 8.61 -6.02
N SER A 231 7.83 9.77 -5.60
CA SER A 231 6.41 10.13 -5.76
C SER A 231 5.98 10.19 -7.22
N GLY A 232 6.79 10.84 -8.07
CA GLY A 232 6.51 10.94 -9.51
C GLY A 232 6.49 9.58 -10.22
N MET A 233 7.48 8.74 -9.95
CA MET A 233 7.51 7.37 -10.48
C MET A 233 6.32 6.55 -9.97
N TYR A 234 6.03 6.66 -8.67
CA TYR A 234 4.99 5.87 -8.03
C TYR A 234 3.59 6.22 -8.54
N PHE A 235 3.37 7.47 -8.97
CA PHE A 235 2.16 7.89 -9.65
C PHE A 235 1.92 7.07 -10.93
N PHE A 236 2.92 6.98 -11.83
CA PHE A 236 2.80 6.20 -13.06
C PHE A 236 2.66 4.69 -12.80
N LEU A 237 3.40 4.16 -11.83
CA LEU A 237 3.27 2.76 -11.43
C LEU A 237 1.86 2.43 -10.94
N LYS A 238 1.28 3.29 -10.10
CA LYS A 238 -0.10 3.13 -9.61
C LYS A 238 -1.12 3.19 -10.74
N MET A 239 -0.93 4.05 -11.71
CA MET A 239 -1.82 4.09 -12.88
C MET A 239 -1.84 2.75 -13.60
N THR A 240 -0.68 2.16 -13.91
CA THR A 240 -0.59 0.85 -14.55
C THR A 240 -1.20 -0.25 -13.67
N ARG A 241 -0.82 -0.31 -12.38
CA ARG A 241 -1.26 -1.34 -11.46
C ARG A 241 -2.77 -1.39 -11.31
N TYR A 242 -3.40 -0.24 -11.05
CA TYR A 242 -4.84 -0.22 -10.77
C TYR A 242 -5.68 -0.35 -12.03
N THR A 243 -5.19 0.12 -13.18
CA THR A 243 -5.86 -0.19 -14.44
C THR A 243 -5.85 -1.70 -14.71
N LEU A 244 -4.71 -2.37 -14.61
CA LEU A 244 -4.65 -3.83 -14.76
C LEU A 244 -5.55 -4.54 -13.76
N LEU A 245 -5.48 -4.16 -12.48
CA LEU A 245 -6.26 -4.81 -11.43
C LEU A 245 -7.77 -4.80 -11.69
N PHE A 246 -8.31 -3.70 -12.23
CA PHE A 246 -9.75 -3.55 -12.43
C PHE A 246 -10.21 -3.90 -13.85
N TRP A 247 -9.35 -3.70 -14.87
CA TRP A 247 -9.76 -3.85 -16.26
C TRP A 247 -9.31 -5.16 -16.90
N LEU A 248 -8.39 -5.89 -16.28
CA LEU A 248 -7.85 -7.13 -16.86
C LEU A 248 -8.93 -8.19 -17.15
N PRO A 249 -9.89 -8.48 -16.26
CA PRO A 249 -10.97 -9.42 -16.60
C PRO A 249 -11.80 -8.94 -17.80
N HIS A 250 -12.14 -7.65 -17.85
CA HIS A 250 -12.91 -7.08 -18.97
C HIS A 250 -12.15 -7.16 -20.30
N TYR A 251 -10.85 -6.93 -20.29
CA TYR A 251 -9.98 -7.11 -21.44
C TYR A 251 -10.02 -8.54 -21.96
N LEU A 252 -9.90 -9.53 -21.09
CA LEU A 252 -9.91 -10.94 -21.44
C LEU A 252 -11.27 -11.38 -22.05
N ILE A 253 -12.37 -10.89 -21.49
CA ILE A 253 -13.72 -11.16 -22.02
C ILE A 253 -13.89 -10.50 -23.40
N SER A 254 -13.53 -9.22 -23.51
CA SER A 254 -13.81 -8.41 -24.70
C SER A 254 -12.90 -8.74 -25.87
N SER A 255 -11.60 -9.01 -25.63
CA SER A 255 -10.61 -9.23 -26.69
C SER A 255 -10.39 -10.70 -27.04
N PHE A 256 -10.61 -11.62 -26.09
CA PHE A 256 -10.33 -13.05 -26.28
C PHE A 256 -11.56 -13.94 -26.10
N ALA A 257 -12.73 -13.36 -25.95
CA ALA A 257 -13.99 -14.09 -25.76
C ALA A 257 -13.96 -15.13 -24.61
N TYR A 258 -13.20 -14.84 -23.55
CA TYR A 258 -13.18 -15.69 -22.37
C TYR A 258 -14.52 -15.61 -21.65
N SER A 259 -14.98 -16.74 -21.07
CA SER A 259 -16.08 -16.70 -20.11
C SER A 259 -15.65 -15.88 -18.86
N VAL A 260 -16.61 -15.36 -18.11
CA VAL A 260 -16.35 -14.61 -16.88
C VAL A 260 -15.42 -15.41 -15.95
N HIS A 261 -15.72 -16.67 -15.70
CA HIS A 261 -14.91 -17.55 -14.86
C HIS A 261 -13.47 -17.73 -15.39
N GLN A 262 -13.30 -17.92 -16.71
CA GLN A 262 -11.95 -18.03 -17.31
C GLN A 262 -11.17 -16.73 -17.21
N ALA A 263 -11.83 -15.59 -17.40
CA ALA A 263 -11.21 -14.27 -17.30
C ALA A 263 -10.74 -13.97 -15.88
N GLU A 264 -11.59 -14.20 -14.88
CA GLU A 264 -11.24 -14.01 -13.48
C GLU A 264 -10.11 -14.95 -13.03
N HIS A 265 -10.20 -16.23 -13.40
CA HIS A 265 -9.13 -17.21 -13.12
C HIS A 265 -7.81 -16.80 -13.77
N THR A 266 -7.82 -16.35 -15.03
CA THR A 266 -6.61 -15.92 -15.73
C THR A 266 -6.07 -14.61 -15.15
N ALA A 267 -6.94 -13.66 -14.82
CA ALA A 267 -6.55 -12.40 -14.19
C ALA A 267 -5.93 -12.60 -12.78
N SER A 268 -6.36 -13.62 -12.04
CA SER A 268 -5.83 -13.90 -10.70
C SER A 268 -4.33 -14.22 -10.69
N TYR A 269 -3.74 -14.66 -11.81
CA TYR A 269 -2.30 -14.88 -11.93
C TYR A 269 -1.49 -13.58 -11.79
N PHE A 270 -2.09 -12.42 -12.08
CA PHE A 270 -1.47 -11.13 -11.82
C PHE A 270 -1.14 -10.91 -10.33
N GLU A 271 -2.05 -11.25 -9.44
CA GLU A 271 -1.84 -11.16 -7.99
C GLU A 271 -1.09 -12.40 -7.47
N LEU A 272 -1.48 -13.61 -7.91
CA LEU A 272 -0.91 -14.86 -7.43
C LEU A 272 0.60 -14.97 -7.71
N CYS A 273 1.06 -14.63 -8.91
CA CYS A 273 2.49 -14.57 -9.21
C CYS A 273 3.11 -13.26 -8.73
N GLY A 274 2.31 -12.20 -8.65
CA GLY A 274 2.75 -10.87 -8.26
C GLY A 274 3.41 -10.81 -6.89
N PHE A 275 2.99 -11.66 -5.92
CA PHE A 275 3.60 -11.67 -4.59
C PHE A 275 5.08 -12.08 -4.58
N LEU A 276 5.54 -12.78 -5.60
CA LEU A 276 6.95 -13.16 -5.74
C LEU A 276 7.85 -11.93 -5.99
N GLY A 277 7.31 -10.90 -6.63
CA GLY A 277 8.05 -9.67 -6.95
C GLY A 277 8.64 -8.97 -5.72
N PRO A 278 7.85 -8.60 -4.72
CA PRO A 278 8.33 -8.02 -3.46
C PRO A 278 9.36 -8.89 -2.74
N ILE A 279 9.17 -10.22 -2.72
CA ILE A 279 10.12 -11.15 -2.11
C ILE A 279 11.44 -11.10 -2.87
N ALA A 280 11.41 -11.25 -4.20
CA ALA A 280 12.60 -11.18 -5.03
C ALA A 280 13.34 -9.85 -4.87
N VAL A 281 12.62 -8.74 -4.84
CA VAL A 281 13.19 -7.41 -4.61
C VAL A 281 13.80 -7.30 -3.22
N GLY A 282 13.15 -7.85 -2.18
CA GLY A 282 13.69 -7.86 -0.81
C GLY A 282 15.06 -8.54 -0.72
N TYR A 283 15.24 -9.67 -1.40
CA TYR A 283 16.53 -10.35 -1.48
C TYR A 283 17.53 -9.62 -2.42
N ALA A 284 17.08 -9.14 -3.57
CA ALA A 284 17.92 -8.45 -4.55
C ALA A 284 18.50 -7.14 -3.97
N THR A 285 17.70 -6.35 -3.27
CA THR A 285 18.15 -5.11 -2.62
C THR A 285 19.17 -5.40 -1.55
N GLN A 286 18.99 -6.45 -0.77
CA GLN A 286 19.92 -6.80 0.28
C GLN A 286 21.27 -7.30 -0.27
N ARG A 287 21.25 -8.07 -1.36
CA ARG A 287 22.45 -8.74 -1.90
C ARG A 287 23.22 -7.89 -2.92
N TRP A 288 22.50 -7.23 -3.85
CA TRP A 288 23.12 -6.61 -5.02
C TRP A 288 22.82 -5.11 -5.17
N PHE A 289 21.67 -4.63 -4.68
CA PHE A 289 21.17 -3.27 -4.94
C PHE A 289 20.99 -2.41 -3.68
N ARG A 290 21.71 -2.71 -2.60
CA ARG A 290 21.55 -2.04 -1.29
C ARG A 290 21.58 -0.51 -1.38
N ASN A 291 22.46 0.04 -2.22
CA ASN A 291 22.63 1.50 -2.41
C ASN A 291 22.18 1.95 -3.81
N ARG A 292 21.52 1.08 -4.60
CA ARG A 292 21.13 1.34 -5.99
C ARG A 292 19.64 1.07 -6.22
N ARG A 293 18.79 1.41 -5.25
CA ARG A 293 17.35 1.11 -5.31
C ARG A 293 16.65 1.77 -6.49
N MET A 294 17.03 3.02 -6.83
CA MET A 294 16.49 3.73 -7.99
C MET A 294 16.88 3.03 -9.30
N ALA A 295 18.10 2.52 -9.40
CA ALA A 295 18.54 1.76 -10.59
C ALA A 295 17.72 0.47 -10.73
N LEU A 296 17.50 -0.27 -9.63
CA LEU A 296 16.66 -1.48 -9.65
C LEU A 296 15.22 -1.13 -10.09
N GLY A 297 14.65 -0.05 -9.55
CA GLY A 297 13.32 0.42 -9.93
C GLY A 297 13.23 0.80 -11.41
N ALA A 298 14.24 1.50 -11.93
CA ALA A 298 14.31 1.84 -13.36
C ALA A 298 14.37 0.58 -14.21
N THR A 299 15.23 -0.40 -13.85
CA THR A 299 15.33 -1.68 -14.57
C THR A 299 13.99 -2.41 -14.58
N MET A 300 13.31 -2.51 -13.43
CA MET A 300 12.02 -3.19 -13.34
C MET A 300 10.96 -2.51 -14.22
N LEU A 301 10.92 -1.17 -14.25
CA LEU A 301 9.94 -0.43 -15.07
C LEU A 301 10.24 -0.50 -16.57
N PHE A 302 11.50 -0.45 -16.97
CA PHE A 302 11.87 -0.67 -18.39
C PHE A 302 11.58 -2.12 -18.82
N THR A 303 11.83 -3.11 -17.94
CA THR A 303 11.42 -4.50 -18.20
C THR A 303 9.89 -4.62 -18.27
N LEU A 304 9.15 -3.90 -17.43
CA LEU A 304 7.69 -3.85 -17.49
C LEU A 304 7.21 -3.27 -18.83
N ALA A 305 7.81 -2.17 -19.29
CA ALA A 305 7.51 -1.59 -20.60
C ALA A 305 7.71 -2.61 -21.72
N PHE A 306 8.83 -3.34 -21.68
CA PHE A 306 9.13 -4.40 -22.64
C PHE A 306 8.11 -5.55 -22.60
N VAL A 307 7.73 -6.01 -21.41
CA VAL A 307 6.70 -7.06 -21.25
C VAL A 307 5.33 -6.57 -21.75
N CYS A 308 4.96 -5.32 -21.48
CA CYS A 308 3.72 -4.73 -22.00
C CYS A 308 3.74 -4.64 -23.53
N LEU A 309 4.88 -4.30 -24.14
CA LEU A 309 5.05 -4.23 -25.58
C LEU A 309 4.94 -5.63 -26.23
N LEU A 310 5.44 -6.67 -25.56
CA LEU A 310 5.35 -8.05 -26.04
C LEU A 310 4.01 -8.72 -25.76
N HIS A 311 3.21 -8.13 -24.86
CA HIS A 311 1.97 -8.76 -24.40
C HIS A 311 1.02 -9.16 -25.53
N PRO A 312 0.74 -8.33 -26.56
CA PRO A 312 -0.18 -8.75 -27.65
C PRO A 312 0.29 -10.04 -28.33
N VAL A 313 1.59 -10.15 -28.65
CA VAL A 313 2.17 -11.33 -29.30
C VAL A 313 2.08 -12.56 -28.39
N LEU A 314 2.37 -12.41 -27.10
CA LEU A 314 2.28 -13.48 -26.12
C LEU A 314 0.82 -13.92 -25.89
N ALA A 315 -0.11 -12.97 -25.86
CA ALA A 315 -1.52 -13.24 -25.68
C ALA A 315 -2.13 -14.01 -26.86
N GLU A 316 -1.73 -13.68 -28.10
CA GLU A 316 -2.16 -14.37 -29.31
C GLU A 316 -1.56 -15.78 -29.42
N SER A 317 -0.44 -16.07 -28.74
CA SER A 317 0.14 -17.43 -28.74
C SER A 317 -0.67 -18.45 -27.92
N GLY A 318 -1.74 -18.00 -27.26
CA GLY A 318 -2.69 -18.82 -26.51
C GLY A 318 -2.64 -18.59 -25.00
N TRP A 319 -3.43 -19.37 -24.27
CA TRP A 319 -3.62 -19.20 -22.82
C TRP A 319 -2.31 -19.18 -22.02
N PHE A 320 -1.35 -20.04 -22.37
CA PHE A 320 -0.06 -20.08 -21.66
C PHE A 320 0.73 -18.78 -21.83
N GLY A 321 0.82 -18.24 -23.04
CA GLY A 321 1.48 -16.95 -23.28
C GLY A 321 0.79 -15.79 -22.58
N MET A 322 -0.55 -15.80 -22.52
CA MET A 322 -1.35 -14.87 -21.75
C MET A 322 -0.98 -14.90 -20.26
N VAL A 323 -0.99 -16.08 -19.64
CA VAL A 323 -0.66 -16.26 -18.21
C VAL A 323 0.77 -15.83 -17.92
N VAL A 324 1.73 -16.19 -18.77
CA VAL A 324 3.15 -15.80 -18.59
C VAL A 324 3.30 -14.28 -18.60
N SER A 325 2.71 -13.59 -19.57
CA SER A 325 2.82 -12.13 -19.67
C SER A 325 2.16 -11.40 -18.49
N ILE A 326 0.96 -11.82 -18.09
CA ILE A 326 0.23 -11.26 -16.93
C ILE A 326 1.02 -11.52 -15.63
N SER A 327 1.56 -12.72 -15.45
CA SER A 327 2.38 -13.06 -14.28
C SER A 327 3.64 -12.22 -14.19
N LEU A 328 4.35 -12.02 -15.29
CA LEU A 328 5.54 -11.15 -15.35
C LEU A 328 5.20 -9.70 -15.03
N MET A 329 4.10 -9.17 -15.57
CA MET A 329 3.62 -7.83 -15.21
C MET A 329 3.33 -7.75 -13.72
N GLY A 330 2.66 -8.75 -13.15
CA GLY A 330 2.37 -8.82 -11.71
C GLY A 330 3.64 -8.76 -10.86
N ILE A 331 4.64 -9.61 -11.17
CA ILE A 331 5.93 -9.65 -10.46
C ILE A 331 6.64 -8.29 -10.50
N LEU A 332 6.74 -7.69 -11.69
CA LEU A 332 7.43 -6.42 -11.89
C LEU A 332 6.72 -5.26 -11.19
N ILE A 333 5.40 -5.19 -11.30
CA ILE A 333 4.60 -4.13 -10.70
C ILE A 333 4.63 -4.20 -9.17
N HIS A 334 4.34 -5.36 -8.58
CA HIS A 334 4.31 -5.50 -7.13
C HIS A 334 5.71 -5.38 -6.50
N GLY A 335 6.75 -5.85 -7.19
CA GLY A 335 8.12 -5.66 -6.75
C GLY A 335 8.54 -4.19 -6.74
N ALA A 336 8.27 -3.46 -7.82
CA ALA A 336 8.55 -2.03 -7.91
C ALA A 336 7.68 -1.22 -6.92
N ASP A 337 6.44 -1.65 -6.69
CA ASP A 337 5.53 -1.04 -5.71
C ASP A 337 6.14 -1.04 -4.30
N LEU A 338 6.55 -2.21 -3.79
CA LEU A 338 7.15 -2.30 -2.45
C LEU A 338 8.52 -1.60 -2.39
N LEU A 339 9.34 -1.75 -3.43
CA LEU A 339 10.65 -1.12 -3.50
C LEU A 339 10.55 0.39 -3.30
N MET A 340 9.61 1.04 -3.97
CA MET A 340 9.50 2.50 -3.97
C MET A 340 8.60 3.02 -2.87
N SER A 341 7.44 2.41 -2.62
CA SER A 341 6.52 2.87 -1.57
C SER A 341 6.97 2.56 -0.15
N GLY A 342 7.91 1.63 -0.02
CA GLY A 342 8.41 1.15 1.26
C GLY A 342 9.91 1.35 1.42
N MET A 343 10.72 0.50 0.80
CA MET A 343 12.15 0.39 1.05
C MET A 343 12.91 1.69 0.73
N ALA A 344 12.69 2.28 -0.45
CA ALA A 344 13.39 3.47 -0.89
C ALA A 344 12.96 4.73 -0.11
N VAL A 345 11.69 4.84 0.25
CA VAL A 345 11.16 5.95 1.05
C VAL A 345 11.77 5.96 2.44
N LEU A 346 11.83 4.80 3.10
CA LEU A 346 12.41 4.68 4.44
C LEU A 346 13.90 5.02 4.47
N ASP A 347 14.62 4.78 3.38
CA ASP A 347 16.04 5.15 3.27
C ASP A 347 16.26 6.62 2.91
N ALA A 348 15.26 7.28 2.34
CA ALA A 348 15.38 8.67 1.86
C ALA A 348 15.25 9.71 2.96
N VAL A 349 14.77 9.33 4.14
CA VAL A 349 14.47 10.26 5.24
C VAL A 349 14.82 9.66 6.61
N PRO A 350 15.05 10.49 7.64
CA PRO A 350 15.25 10.01 9.01
C PRO A 350 13.96 9.39 9.58
N GLU A 351 14.13 8.50 10.58
CA GLU A 351 13.05 7.71 11.18
C GLU A 351 11.86 8.54 11.69
N GLN A 352 12.13 9.76 12.18
CA GLN A 352 11.09 10.67 12.67
C GLN A 352 10.10 11.10 11.59
N LEU A 353 10.51 11.04 10.31
CA LEU A 353 9.71 11.44 9.16
C LEU A 353 9.22 10.25 8.33
N HIS A 354 9.48 9.01 8.74
CA HIS A 354 9.08 7.80 7.99
C HIS A 354 7.58 7.76 7.69
N GLY A 355 6.74 8.07 8.69
CA GLY A 355 5.29 8.06 8.50
C GLY A 355 4.84 9.07 7.44
N ARG A 356 5.26 10.33 7.56
CA ARG A 356 4.92 11.38 6.58
C ARG A 356 5.47 11.10 5.20
N ALA A 357 6.70 10.61 5.10
CA ALA A 357 7.32 10.32 3.81
C ALA A 357 6.57 9.19 3.08
N VAL A 358 6.30 8.09 3.78
CA VAL A 358 5.52 6.97 3.25
C VAL A 358 4.10 7.42 2.90
N GLY A 359 3.46 8.18 3.78
CA GLY A 359 2.12 8.74 3.55
C GLY A 359 2.06 9.66 2.34
N LEU A 360 3.05 10.56 2.17
CA LEU A 360 3.12 11.49 1.05
C LEU A 360 3.29 10.75 -0.29
N VAL A 361 4.25 9.82 -0.37
CA VAL A 361 4.51 9.05 -1.58
C VAL A 361 3.29 8.23 -1.97
N ASN A 362 2.68 7.52 -1.00
CA ASN A 362 1.52 6.69 -1.27
C ASN A 362 0.26 7.50 -1.56
N GLY A 363 0.06 8.62 -0.87
CA GLY A 363 -1.05 9.53 -1.15
C GLY A 363 -0.97 10.10 -2.56
N PHE A 364 0.22 10.59 -2.96
CA PHE A 364 0.43 11.08 -4.32
C PHE A 364 0.23 9.98 -5.38
N GLY A 365 0.77 8.79 -5.15
CA GLY A 365 0.52 7.64 -6.02
C GLY A 365 -0.96 7.27 -6.14
N SER A 366 -1.73 7.41 -5.05
CA SER A 366 -3.16 7.10 -5.04
C SER A 366 -4.01 8.07 -5.87
N ILE A 367 -3.51 9.25 -6.20
CA ILE A 367 -4.12 10.11 -7.22
C ILE A 367 -4.12 9.39 -8.59
N GLY A 368 -3.01 8.70 -8.92
CA GLY A 368 -2.94 7.84 -10.12
C GLY A 368 -3.98 6.72 -10.11
N MET A 369 -4.24 6.12 -8.94
CA MET A 369 -5.28 5.10 -8.77
C MET A 369 -6.69 5.62 -9.11
N VAL A 370 -7.00 6.86 -8.72
CA VAL A 370 -8.31 7.48 -9.00
C VAL A 370 -8.45 7.86 -10.49
N ILE A 371 -7.38 8.36 -11.08
CA ILE A 371 -7.39 8.82 -12.48
C ILE A 371 -7.36 7.64 -13.46
N SER A 372 -6.68 6.55 -13.14
CA SER A 372 -6.39 5.48 -14.08
C SER A 372 -7.64 4.79 -14.67
N PRO A 373 -8.71 4.47 -13.92
CA PRO A 373 -9.91 3.88 -14.50
C PRO A 373 -10.61 4.81 -15.50
N LEU A 374 -10.62 6.11 -15.22
CA LEU A 374 -11.22 7.11 -16.11
C LEU A 374 -10.45 7.20 -17.42
N LEU A 375 -9.12 7.27 -17.36
CA LEU A 375 -8.27 7.28 -18.55
C LEU A 375 -8.41 6.00 -19.34
N ALA A 376 -8.44 4.84 -18.69
CA ALA A 376 -8.65 3.56 -19.37
C ALA A 376 -9.98 3.51 -20.12
N THR A 377 -11.06 3.97 -19.49
CA THR A 377 -12.38 4.04 -20.14
C THR A 377 -12.35 4.88 -21.41
N ILE A 378 -11.78 6.10 -21.33
CA ILE A 378 -11.69 7.02 -22.49
C ILE A 378 -10.80 6.42 -23.58
N PHE A 379 -9.68 5.81 -23.18
CA PHE A 379 -8.69 5.27 -24.09
C PHE A 379 -9.23 4.05 -24.85
N VAL A 380 -9.83 3.11 -24.12
CA VAL A 380 -10.45 1.91 -24.70
C VAL A 380 -11.63 2.27 -25.61
N ALA A 381 -12.48 3.25 -25.22
CA ALA A 381 -13.60 3.69 -26.04
C ALA A 381 -13.18 4.31 -27.37
N ARG A 382 -12.01 4.96 -27.43
CA ARG A 382 -11.52 5.64 -28.64
C ARG A 382 -10.60 4.79 -29.49
N LEU A 383 -9.76 3.97 -28.89
CA LEU A 383 -8.65 3.30 -29.55
C LEU A 383 -8.72 1.76 -29.45
N GLY A 384 -9.53 1.24 -28.55
CA GLY A 384 -9.68 -0.21 -28.34
C GLY A 384 -8.74 -0.78 -27.26
N TRP A 385 -8.92 -2.06 -26.97
CA TRP A 385 -8.22 -2.75 -25.87
C TRP A 385 -6.72 -2.98 -26.11
N ASN A 386 -6.32 -3.26 -27.35
CA ASN A 386 -4.92 -3.55 -27.66
C ASN A 386 -4.02 -2.32 -27.39
N GLN A 387 -4.51 -1.13 -27.68
CA GLN A 387 -3.80 0.12 -27.45
C GLN A 387 -3.71 0.51 -25.97
N LEU A 388 -4.47 -0.13 -25.08
CA LEU A 388 -4.33 0.06 -23.65
C LEU A 388 -2.94 -0.35 -23.16
N PHE A 389 -2.31 -1.36 -23.76
CA PHE A 389 -0.95 -1.77 -23.42
C PHE A 389 0.09 -0.76 -23.86
N ASP A 390 -0.14 0.01 -24.95
CA ASP A 390 0.72 1.12 -25.36
C ASP A 390 0.73 2.22 -24.28
N LEU A 391 -0.42 2.47 -23.64
CA LEU A 391 -0.52 3.39 -22.52
C LEU A 391 0.31 2.89 -21.31
N PHE A 392 0.30 1.58 -21.03
CA PHE A 392 1.14 0.99 -19.97
C PHE A 392 2.62 1.08 -20.31
N VAL A 393 3.00 0.88 -21.57
CA VAL A 393 4.38 1.11 -22.04
C VAL A 393 4.78 2.55 -21.74
N PHE A 394 3.94 3.53 -22.11
CA PHE A 394 4.22 4.94 -21.81
C PHE A 394 4.39 5.21 -20.33
N PHE A 395 3.50 4.71 -19.46
CA PHE A 395 3.63 4.91 -18.01
C PHE A 395 4.87 4.25 -17.43
N ALA A 396 5.20 3.05 -17.89
CA ALA A 396 6.37 2.32 -17.44
C ALA A 396 7.67 3.02 -17.89
N LEU A 397 7.73 3.53 -19.13
CA LEU A 397 8.86 4.30 -19.62
C LEU A 397 9.00 5.65 -18.89
N ALA A 398 7.89 6.36 -18.64
CA ALA A 398 7.91 7.62 -17.89
C ALA A 398 8.41 7.40 -16.46
N GLY A 399 7.84 6.43 -15.74
CA GLY A 399 8.26 6.07 -14.39
C GLY A 399 9.71 5.57 -14.34
N GLY A 400 10.11 4.73 -15.30
CA GLY A 400 11.48 4.21 -15.44
C GLY A 400 12.50 5.32 -15.69
N SER A 401 12.18 6.28 -16.55
CA SER A 401 13.03 7.45 -16.83
C SER A 401 13.20 8.34 -15.61
N ILE A 402 12.13 8.59 -14.84
CA ILE A 402 12.18 9.32 -13.58
C ILE A 402 13.12 8.61 -12.59
N CYS A 403 13.02 7.29 -12.45
CA CYS A 403 13.91 6.49 -11.62
C CYS A 403 15.36 6.51 -12.12
N ALA A 404 15.59 6.44 -13.42
CA ALA A 404 16.92 6.48 -14.01
C ALA A 404 17.63 7.82 -13.73
N VAL A 405 16.91 8.94 -13.83
CA VAL A 405 17.40 10.26 -13.38
C VAL A 405 17.73 10.22 -11.89
N GLY A 406 16.86 9.63 -11.08
CA GLY A 406 17.10 9.47 -9.63
C GLY A 406 18.33 8.63 -9.30
N ALA A 407 18.63 7.62 -10.10
CA ALA A 407 19.80 6.76 -9.92
C ALA A 407 21.14 7.48 -10.16
N GLN A 408 21.13 8.56 -10.94
CA GLN A 408 22.33 9.39 -11.20
C GLN A 408 22.58 10.42 -10.08
N LEU A 409 21.56 10.71 -9.27
CA LEU A 409 21.71 11.62 -8.14
C LEU A 409 22.46 10.87 -7.01
N ARG A 410 23.53 11.49 -6.51
CA ARG A 410 24.18 10.97 -5.30
C ARG A 410 23.14 10.91 -4.18
N PRO A 411 23.07 9.79 -3.41
CA PRO A 411 22.22 9.78 -2.23
C PRO A 411 22.61 10.98 -1.36
N PRO A 412 21.65 11.75 -0.84
CA PRO A 412 21.97 12.83 0.07
C PRO A 412 22.77 12.22 1.22
N SER A 413 24.00 12.70 1.43
CA SER A 413 24.69 12.49 2.71
C SER A 413 23.70 12.98 3.75
N ALA A 414 23.26 12.10 4.65
CA ALA A 414 22.32 12.47 5.72
C ALA A 414 22.87 13.76 6.37
N PRO A 415 22.15 14.89 6.33
CA PRO A 415 22.63 16.08 6.98
C PRO A 415 22.83 15.71 8.45
N PRO A 416 23.96 16.08 9.07
CA PRO A 416 24.12 15.90 10.49
C PRO A 416 22.94 16.65 11.13
N LEU A 417 22.08 15.91 11.82
CA LEU A 417 21.04 16.51 12.65
C LEU A 417 21.78 17.45 13.61
N ASN A 418 21.65 18.72 13.34
CA ASN A 418 22.26 19.73 14.22
C ASN A 418 21.54 19.63 15.56
N ARG A 419 22.14 18.88 16.51
CA ARG A 419 21.60 18.67 17.86
C ARG A 419 21.32 19.99 18.58
N SER A 420 21.91 21.10 18.11
CA SER A 420 21.73 22.44 18.69
C SER A 420 20.32 23.03 18.44
N VAL A 421 19.57 22.60 17.44
CA VAL A 421 18.21 23.11 17.20
C VAL A 421 17.17 22.43 18.12
N LEU A 422 17.52 21.30 18.75
CA LEU A 422 16.65 20.59 19.70
C LEU A 422 16.93 20.96 21.16
N VAL A 423 17.99 21.71 21.46
CA VAL A 423 18.45 22.00 22.83
C VAL A 423 18.33 23.49 23.20
N THR A 424 18.02 24.38 22.25
CA THR A 424 17.89 25.79 22.55
C THR A 424 16.48 26.12 23.02
N GLU A 425 16.17 25.81 24.26
CA GLU A 425 15.22 26.52 25.15
C GLU A 425 15.06 25.77 26.48
N GLN A 426 16.15 25.58 27.17
CA GLN A 426 16.14 25.43 28.62
C GLN A 426 16.93 26.61 29.21
N GLN A 427 16.33 27.79 29.31
CA GLN A 427 16.65 28.73 30.36
C GLN A 427 15.51 28.72 31.36
N PRO A 428 15.80 28.48 32.65
CA PRO A 428 14.84 28.61 33.73
C PRO A 428 14.56 30.08 34.00
N ILE A 429 13.28 30.40 34.15
CA ILE A 429 12.82 31.57 34.92
C ILE A 429 12.55 31.10 36.34
#